data_7d730e0ab5fd3be142518d412f2a5c0a
#
_entry.id   7d730e0ab5fd3be142518d412f2a5c0a
#
_cell.length_a   1.000
_cell.length_b   1.000
_cell.length_c   1.000
_cell.angle_alpha   90.00
_cell.angle_beta   90.00
_cell.angle_gamma   90.00
#
_symmetry.space_group_name_H-M   'P 1'
#
loop_
_entity.id
_entity.type
_entity.pdbx_description
1 polymer ?
#
loop_
_entity_poly.entity_id
_entity_poly.type
_entity_poly.pdbx_seq_one_letter_code
_entity_poly.pdbx_strand_id
1 'polypeptide(L)'
;MEKEKVNLSELKATSAADLLKVAETLEIENASTMRKGEMMFAILKEKSEDGAEVSGDGVMEVMSDGFGFLRSPQANYLPGPEDIYVSPQMIRKHSLRTGDTVEGWISQPEESERYFAMTKVTQINFSDPEAAKHKVHFDNLTPLYPDKRLKMEIEDPTIKDKTARLIDLVSPIGKGQRSLIVAPPRTGKTVILQNIAKSLEANHPECFLIVLLIDERPEEVTDMQRSVKGEVISSTFDEPATRHVAVSEMAIEKAKRLVEHGRDVVILLDSITRLGRAFNTVVPSSGKVLTGGVDANALQRPKRFFGAARNIEEGGSLTIIATALIETGSRMDEVIFEEFKGTGNSEVVLDRKVADKRVFPAIDILKSGTRKEELLVDPTDLAKTFVLRRILNPMGTTDAVEFLLGKLKATKSNSEFFDSMNT
;
A
#
# COMPACT_ATOMS: atom_id res chain seq x y z
N MET A 1 28.26 -7.13 30.60
CA MET A 1 26.84 -6.92 30.79
C MET A 1 26.31 -6.47 29.41
N GLU A 2 25.30 -7.16 28.88
CA GLU A 2 24.60 -6.69 27.69
C GLU A 2 23.92 -5.35 28.03
N LYS A 3 24.17 -4.33 27.24
CA LYS A 3 23.50 -3.03 27.40
C LYS A 3 22.04 -3.18 27.05
N GLU A 4 21.17 -2.56 27.85
CA GLU A 4 19.75 -2.52 27.54
C GLU A 4 19.57 -1.83 26.17
N LYS A 5 18.76 -2.45 25.29
CA LYS A 5 18.44 -1.87 23.97
C LYS A 5 17.02 -1.32 24.01
N VAL A 6 16.88 -0.06 23.66
CA VAL A 6 15.59 0.62 23.62
C VAL A 6 15.30 1.05 22.18
N ASN A 7 14.13 0.65 21.66
CA ASN A 7 13.70 1.04 20.31
C ASN A 7 12.71 2.22 20.38
N LEU A 8 13.05 3.34 19.74
CA LEU A 8 12.21 4.53 19.69
C LEU A 8 10.84 4.26 19.02
N SER A 9 10.80 3.41 17.99
CA SER A 9 9.55 3.11 17.28
C SER A 9 8.61 2.25 18.11
N GLU A 10 9.13 1.35 18.94
CA GLU A 10 8.32 0.60 19.91
C GLU A 10 7.70 1.52 20.96
N LEU A 11 8.47 2.48 21.47
CA LEU A 11 7.94 3.50 22.39
C LEU A 11 6.86 4.35 21.72
N LYS A 12 7.03 4.71 20.46
CA LYS A 12 6.01 5.45 19.68
C LYS A 12 4.71 4.66 19.53
N ALA A 13 4.80 3.35 19.36
CA ALA A 13 3.64 2.45 19.24
C ALA A 13 2.92 2.22 20.58
N THR A 14 3.60 2.43 21.71
CA THR A 14 3.07 2.24 23.07
C THR A 14 1.98 3.27 23.37
N SER A 15 0.92 2.84 24.10
CA SER A 15 -0.14 3.73 24.53
C SER A 15 0.35 4.79 25.53
N ALA A 16 -0.29 5.98 25.59
CA ALA A 16 0.08 7.01 26.55
C ALA A 16 -0.04 6.52 28.00
N ALA A 17 -1.01 5.64 28.30
CA ALA A 17 -1.22 5.06 29.63
C ALA A 17 -0.09 4.09 30.02
N ASP A 18 0.43 3.32 29.08
CA ASP A 18 1.53 2.40 29.35
C ASP A 18 2.88 3.13 29.41
N LEU A 19 3.07 4.19 28.59
CA LEU A 19 4.23 5.07 28.72
C LEU A 19 4.27 5.76 30.08
N LEU A 20 3.12 6.19 30.61
CA LEU A 20 3.03 6.76 31.95
C LEU A 20 3.53 5.79 33.03
N LYS A 21 3.12 4.51 32.96
CA LYS A 21 3.61 3.48 33.90
C LYS A 21 5.13 3.31 33.81
N VAL A 22 5.69 3.31 32.61
CA VAL A 22 7.14 3.24 32.39
C VAL A 22 7.83 4.48 32.99
N ALA A 23 7.29 5.67 32.75
CA ALA A 23 7.83 6.92 33.27
C ALA A 23 7.79 6.97 34.81
N GLU A 24 6.70 6.47 35.42
CA GLU A 24 6.59 6.35 36.89
C GLU A 24 7.59 5.35 37.46
N THR A 25 7.85 4.23 36.76
CA THR A 25 8.85 3.24 37.18
C THR A 25 10.28 3.79 37.11
N LEU A 26 10.53 4.74 36.21
CA LEU A 26 11.80 5.46 36.07
C LEU A 26 11.87 6.72 36.96
N GLU A 27 10.91 6.93 37.85
CA GLU A 27 10.84 8.09 38.77
C GLU A 27 10.87 9.45 38.05
N ILE A 28 10.35 9.54 36.82
CA ILE A 28 10.31 10.79 36.04
C ILE A 28 9.30 11.75 36.66
N GLU A 29 9.79 12.92 37.11
CA GLU A 29 8.96 13.93 37.71
C GLU A 29 7.90 14.50 36.75
N ASN A 30 6.68 14.72 37.24
CA ASN A 30 5.57 15.32 36.48
C ASN A 30 5.13 14.55 35.23
N ALA A 31 5.44 13.26 35.11
CA ALA A 31 5.11 12.43 33.93
C ALA A 31 3.61 12.48 33.55
N SER A 32 2.71 12.55 34.53
CA SER A 32 1.25 12.63 34.31
C SER A 32 0.76 13.90 33.60
N THR A 33 1.55 14.99 33.60
CA THR A 33 1.23 16.26 32.97
C THR A 33 1.88 16.42 31.59
N MET A 34 2.80 15.52 31.23
CA MET A 34 3.53 15.55 29.97
C MET A 34 2.67 15.08 28.80
N ARG A 35 2.88 15.67 27.63
CA ARG A 35 2.37 15.12 26.37
C ARG A 35 3.12 13.84 26.03
N LYS A 36 2.52 12.96 25.21
CA LYS A 36 3.11 11.68 24.83
C LYS A 36 4.56 11.80 24.33
N GLY A 37 4.84 12.79 23.46
CA GLY A 37 6.19 13.04 22.93
C GLY A 37 7.19 13.47 24.01
N GLU A 38 6.78 14.36 24.94
CA GLU A 38 7.60 14.80 26.05
C GLU A 38 7.94 13.66 27.02
N MET A 39 6.95 12.80 27.29
CA MET A 39 7.11 11.62 28.12
C MET A 39 8.08 10.61 27.50
N MET A 40 7.94 10.33 26.18
CA MET A 40 8.89 9.47 25.46
C MET A 40 10.32 10.02 25.51
N PHE A 41 10.47 11.33 25.32
CA PHE A 41 11.78 11.99 25.38
C PHE A 41 12.41 11.83 26.76
N ALA A 42 11.64 12.07 27.84
CA ALA A 42 12.11 11.91 29.21
C ALA A 42 12.52 10.45 29.52
N ILE A 43 11.71 9.46 29.08
CA ILE A 43 12.03 8.03 29.22
C ILE A 43 13.34 7.67 28.50
N LEU A 44 13.52 8.16 27.26
CA LEU A 44 14.72 7.90 26.49
C LEU A 44 15.97 8.56 27.12
N LYS A 45 15.81 9.75 27.66
CA LYS A 45 16.89 10.47 28.35
C LYS A 45 17.36 9.67 29.57
N GLU A 46 16.45 9.26 30.44
CA GLU A 46 16.77 8.50 31.65
C GLU A 46 17.46 7.17 31.31
N LYS A 47 16.88 6.39 30.38
CA LYS A 47 17.46 5.13 29.94
C LYS A 47 18.84 5.28 29.28
N SER A 48 19.06 6.37 28.55
CA SER A 48 20.35 6.64 27.93
C SER A 48 21.41 7.07 28.96
N GLU A 49 21.04 7.81 30.00
CA GLU A 49 21.91 8.15 31.13
C GLU A 49 22.31 6.88 31.91
N ASP A 50 21.43 5.89 31.99
CA ASP A 50 21.72 4.55 32.50
C ASP A 50 22.61 3.68 31.57
N GLY A 51 23.01 4.22 30.41
CA GLY A 51 23.90 3.57 29.44
C GLY A 51 23.22 2.63 28.46
N ALA A 52 21.89 2.70 28.29
CA ALA A 52 21.16 1.97 27.27
C ALA A 52 21.52 2.48 25.86
N GLU A 53 21.59 1.55 24.90
CA GLU A 53 21.73 1.89 23.50
C GLU A 53 20.36 2.16 22.89
N VAL A 54 20.12 3.36 22.38
CA VAL A 54 18.85 3.74 21.76
C VAL A 54 18.93 3.49 20.25
N SER A 55 18.00 2.68 19.74
CA SER A 55 17.82 2.48 18.30
C SER A 55 16.59 3.21 17.81
N GLY A 56 16.62 3.62 16.53
CA GLY A 56 15.49 4.20 15.85
C GLY A 56 15.44 3.73 14.40
N ASP A 57 14.25 3.74 13.85
CA ASP A 57 14.00 3.38 12.46
C ASP A 57 13.02 4.37 11.81
N GLY A 58 12.99 4.35 10.51
CA GLY A 58 12.08 5.17 9.72
C GLY A 58 12.39 5.10 8.23
N VAL A 59 11.63 5.82 7.45
CA VAL A 59 11.83 5.93 6.00
C VAL A 59 12.56 7.21 5.66
N MET A 60 13.65 7.09 4.93
CA MET A 60 14.52 8.19 4.56
C MET A 60 13.83 9.18 3.63
N GLU A 61 13.85 10.45 3.98
CA GLU A 61 13.58 11.56 3.08
C GLU A 61 14.83 12.42 2.98
N VAL A 62 15.42 12.47 1.77
CA VAL A 62 16.60 13.30 1.50
C VAL A 62 16.15 14.68 1.07
N MET A 63 16.67 15.70 1.75
CA MET A 63 16.38 17.11 1.49
C MET A 63 17.31 17.66 0.41
N SER A 64 16.90 18.78 -0.23
CA SER A 64 17.70 19.47 -1.27
C SER A 64 19.13 19.83 -0.84
N ASP A 65 19.29 20.12 0.46
CA ASP A 65 20.58 20.54 1.04
C ASP A 65 21.51 19.37 1.36
N GLY A 66 21.07 18.14 1.03
CA GLY A 66 21.88 16.93 1.13
C GLY A 66 21.87 16.24 2.49
N PHE A 67 21.22 16.80 3.52
CA PHE A 67 20.86 16.08 4.75
C PHE A 67 19.49 15.42 4.59
N GLY A 68 19.00 14.71 5.60
CA GLY A 68 17.67 14.16 5.54
C GLY A 68 17.12 13.76 6.89
N PHE A 69 15.91 13.20 6.85
CA PHE A 69 15.20 12.72 8.03
C PHE A 69 14.65 11.32 7.81
N LEU A 70 14.63 10.52 8.86
CA LEU A 70 13.84 9.31 8.90
C LEU A 70 12.43 9.66 9.37
N ARG A 71 11.48 9.46 8.47
CA ARG A 71 10.05 9.72 8.69
C ARG A 71 9.36 8.49 9.28
N SER A 72 8.43 8.73 10.20
CA SER A 72 7.70 7.67 10.88
C SER A 72 6.47 7.22 10.08
N PRO A 73 6.23 5.88 9.94
CA PRO A 73 4.99 5.35 9.39
C PRO A 73 3.75 5.80 10.17
N GLN A 74 3.86 5.94 11.51
CA GLN A 74 2.77 6.38 12.38
C GLN A 74 2.35 7.84 12.11
N ALA A 75 3.26 8.66 11.54
CA ALA A 75 2.98 10.01 11.08
C ALA A 75 2.65 10.08 9.58
N ASN A 76 2.35 8.95 8.93
CA ASN A 76 2.16 8.84 7.48
C ASN A 76 3.32 9.48 6.69
N TYR A 77 4.56 9.31 7.18
CA TYR A 77 5.80 9.88 6.62
C TYR A 77 5.85 11.40 6.52
N LEU A 78 4.99 12.10 7.23
CA LEU A 78 4.99 13.56 7.25
C LEU A 78 6.00 14.10 8.24
N PRO A 79 6.54 15.32 7.99
CA PRO A 79 7.46 15.97 8.90
C PRO A 79 6.87 16.10 10.31
N GLY A 80 7.65 15.71 11.32
CA GLY A 80 7.26 15.76 12.71
C GLY A 80 8.43 16.05 13.64
N PRO A 81 8.15 16.43 14.90
CA PRO A 81 9.20 16.70 15.90
C PRO A 81 9.98 15.43 16.30
N GLU A 82 9.44 14.27 15.98
CA GLU A 82 9.98 12.94 16.33
C GLU A 82 10.85 12.34 15.22
N ASP A 83 11.13 13.11 14.16
CA ASP A 83 11.97 12.65 13.06
C ASP A 83 13.43 12.51 13.49
N ILE A 84 14.14 11.59 12.88
CA ILE A 84 15.54 11.35 13.16
C ILE A 84 16.37 12.01 12.07
N TYR A 85 17.23 12.93 12.45
CA TYR A 85 18.15 13.60 11.55
C TYR A 85 19.24 12.65 11.02
N VAL A 86 19.52 12.72 9.73
CA VAL A 86 20.58 11.96 9.08
C VAL A 86 21.54 12.92 8.36
N SER A 87 22.80 12.87 8.74
CA SER A 87 23.81 13.80 8.21
C SER A 87 24.13 13.52 6.74
N PRO A 88 24.59 14.53 5.97
CA PRO A 88 25.03 14.33 4.58
C PRO A 88 26.16 13.31 4.43
N GLN A 89 27.01 13.21 5.45
CA GLN A 89 28.11 12.24 5.47
C GLN A 89 27.56 10.80 5.56
N MET A 90 26.56 10.57 6.42
CA MET A 90 25.92 9.27 6.58
C MET A 90 25.19 8.86 5.30
N ILE A 91 24.45 9.79 4.68
CA ILE A 91 23.74 9.58 3.42
C ILE A 91 24.73 9.15 2.32
N ARG A 92 25.83 9.88 2.16
CA ARG A 92 26.85 9.54 1.15
C ARG A 92 27.54 8.21 1.45
N LYS A 93 27.90 7.95 2.72
CA LYS A 93 28.58 6.72 3.14
C LYS A 93 27.79 5.46 2.79
N HIS A 94 26.47 5.50 2.97
CA HIS A 94 25.58 4.36 2.76
C HIS A 94 24.76 4.46 1.48
N SER A 95 24.99 5.51 0.65
CA SER A 95 24.24 5.77 -0.59
C SER A 95 22.72 5.77 -0.36
N LEU A 96 22.27 6.37 0.75
CA LEU A 96 20.86 6.43 1.13
C LEU A 96 20.07 7.30 0.16
N ARG A 97 18.87 6.88 -0.12
CA ARG A 97 17.93 7.58 -1.02
C ARG A 97 16.57 7.71 -0.35
N THR A 98 15.80 8.66 -0.81
CA THR A 98 14.39 8.79 -0.39
C THR A 98 13.65 7.47 -0.63
N GLY A 99 12.93 7.02 0.39
CA GLY A 99 12.21 5.76 0.41
C GLY A 99 12.95 4.59 1.06
N ASP A 100 14.29 4.68 1.30
CA ASP A 100 15.01 3.64 2.03
C ASP A 100 14.48 3.53 3.46
N THR A 101 14.12 2.34 3.89
CA THR A 101 13.84 2.04 5.30
C THR A 101 15.17 1.83 6.01
N VAL A 102 15.47 2.66 6.99
CA VAL A 102 16.76 2.67 7.69
C VAL A 102 16.52 2.40 9.17
N GLU A 103 17.33 1.53 9.74
CA GLU A 103 17.40 1.25 11.17
C GLU A 103 18.82 1.49 11.67
N GLY A 104 18.97 2.02 12.88
CA GLY A 104 20.28 2.25 13.44
C GLY A 104 20.27 2.84 14.85
N TRP A 105 21.47 3.11 15.36
CA TRP A 105 21.67 3.76 16.64
C TRP A 105 21.50 5.26 16.49
N ILE A 106 20.85 5.87 17.48
CA ILE A 106 20.60 7.32 17.53
C ILE A 106 21.16 7.92 18.80
N SER A 107 21.59 9.17 18.70
CA SER A 107 21.96 10.01 19.87
C SER A 107 20.80 10.92 20.23
N GLN A 108 20.73 11.26 21.51
CA GLN A 108 19.84 12.31 21.98
C GLN A 108 20.27 13.66 21.40
N PRO A 109 19.30 14.57 21.17
CA PRO A 109 19.62 15.94 20.82
C PRO A 109 20.30 16.65 21.99
N GLU A 110 21.36 17.39 21.68
CA GLU A 110 22.00 18.31 22.63
C GLU A 110 21.08 19.51 22.91
N GLU A 111 21.38 20.38 23.93
CA GLU A 111 20.54 21.51 24.32
C GLU A 111 20.18 22.47 23.18
N SER A 112 21.03 22.55 22.15
CA SER A 112 20.81 23.36 20.94
C SER A 112 20.16 22.64 19.78
N GLU A 113 19.99 21.34 19.86
CA GLU A 113 19.46 20.47 18.79
C GLU A 113 18.00 20.14 19.02
N ARG A 114 17.26 19.98 17.93
CA ARG A 114 15.82 19.72 17.98
C ARG A 114 15.45 18.26 17.73
N TYR A 115 16.31 17.50 17.05
CA TYR A 115 16.03 16.16 16.56
C TYR A 115 17.05 15.14 17.08
N PHE A 116 16.60 13.91 17.27
CA PHE A 116 17.54 12.80 17.43
C PHE A 116 18.42 12.69 16.19
N ALA A 117 19.66 12.30 16.34
CA ALA A 117 20.60 12.15 15.22
C ALA A 117 21.02 10.69 15.04
N MET A 118 21.01 10.20 13.79
CA MET A 118 21.53 8.90 13.45
C MET A 118 23.06 8.87 13.61
N THR A 119 23.56 7.98 14.45
CA THR A 119 25.00 7.80 14.70
C THR A 119 25.58 6.64 13.94
N LYS A 120 24.83 5.56 13.76
CA LYS A 120 25.26 4.35 13.03
C LYS A 120 24.07 3.66 12.38
N VAL A 121 24.19 3.35 11.10
CA VAL A 121 23.20 2.54 10.38
C VAL A 121 23.48 1.07 10.63
N THR A 122 22.47 0.31 11.01
CA THR A 122 22.55 -1.15 11.25
C THR A 122 21.87 -1.96 10.16
N GLN A 123 20.75 -1.43 9.59
CA GLN A 123 20.05 -2.08 8.49
C GLN A 123 19.55 -1.04 7.48
N ILE A 124 19.48 -1.45 6.21
CA ILE A 124 18.84 -0.70 5.12
C ILE A 124 17.90 -1.67 4.38
N ASN A 125 16.60 -1.34 4.33
CA ASN A 125 15.56 -2.17 3.71
C ASN A 125 15.61 -3.64 4.21
N PHE A 126 15.80 -3.80 5.53
CA PHE A 126 15.88 -5.09 6.23
C PHE A 126 17.07 -5.96 5.78
N SER A 127 18.12 -5.35 5.26
CA SER A 127 19.34 -6.02 4.82
C SER A 127 20.59 -5.33 5.42
N ASP A 128 21.71 -6.04 5.40
CA ASP A 128 22.99 -5.46 5.82
C ASP A 128 23.36 -4.24 4.95
N PRO A 129 23.85 -3.14 5.55
CA PRO A 129 24.23 -1.93 4.81
C PRO A 129 25.29 -2.14 3.71
N GLU A 130 26.18 -3.12 3.84
CA GLU A 130 27.16 -3.43 2.80
C GLU A 130 26.51 -4.10 1.58
N ALA A 131 25.52 -4.99 1.79
CA ALA A 131 24.75 -5.60 0.71
C ALA A 131 23.93 -4.56 -0.07
N ALA A 132 23.45 -3.51 0.62
CA ALA A 132 22.68 -2.43 0.00
C ALA A 132 23.46 -1.58 -1.00
N LYS A 133 24.81 -1.57 -0.97
CA LYS A 133 25.67 -0.75 -1.86
C LYS A 133 25.66 -1.22 -3.32
N HIS A 134 25.38 -2.49 -3.58
CA HIS A 134 25.50 -3.12 -4.90
C HIS A 134 24.16 -3.33 -5.60
N LYS A 135 23.09 -2.68 -5.13
CA LYS A 135 21.75 -2.79 -5.73
C LYS A 135 21.64 -2.07 -7.07
N VAL A 136 20.88 -2.67 -7.97
CA VAL A 136 20.48 -2.03 -9.23
C VAL A 136 19.31 -1.10 -8.94
N HIS A 137 19.35 0.12 -9.47
CA HIS A 137 18.28 1.09 -9.29
C HIS A 137 17.00 0.62 -10.01
N PHE A 138 15.85 0.88 -9.41
CA PHE A 138 14.53 0.44 -9.91
C PHE A 138 14.31 0.75 -11.39
N ASP A 139 14.70 1.93 -11.86
CA ASP A 139 14.50 2.35 -13.24
C ASP A 139 15.35 1.57 -14.25
N ASN A 140 16.41 0.89 -13.80
CA ASN A 140 17.31 0.08 -14.60
C ASN A 140 16.98 -1.43 -14.54
N LEU A 141 15.98 -1.83 -13.73
CA LEU A 141 15.54 -3.22 -13.63
C LEU A 141 14.72 -3.63 -14.84
N THR A 142 14.87 -4.87 -15.29
CA THR A 142 14.20 -5.40 -16.49
C THR A 142 12.74 -5.76 -16.20
N PRO A 143 11.76 -5.07 -16.81
CA PRO A 143 10.34 -5.35 -16.53
C PRO A 143 9.86 -6.58 -17.29
N LEU A 144 9.12 -7.46 -16.59
CA LEU A 144 8.44 -8.64 -17.15
C LEU A 144 6.93 -8.51 -16.99
N TYR A 145 6.21 -9.35 -17.75
CA TYR A 145 4.79 -9.61 -17.47
C TYR A 145 4.63 -10.35 -16.14
N PRO A 146 3.50 -10.13 -15.41
CA PRO A 146 3.14 -10.97 -14.28
C PRO A 146 3.04 -12.45 -14.69
N ASP A 147 3.85 -13.31 -14.08
CA ASP A 147 3.89 -14.77 -14.31
C ASP A 147 3.73 -15.59 -13.04
N LYS A 148 3.79 -14.92 -11.88
CA LYS A 148 3.55 -15.53 -10.56
C LYS A 148 2.22 -15.06 -10.02
N ARG A 149 1.27 -16.00 -9.88
CA ARG A 149 -0.08 -15.69 -9.39
C ARG A 149 -0.07 -15.29 -7.93
N LEU A 150 -0.81 -14.24 -7.60
CA LEU A 150 -1.24 -13.92 -6.24
C LEU A 150 -2.61 -14.59 -6.02
N LYS A 151 -2.63 -15.76 -5.37
CA LYS A 151 -3.87 -16.49 -5.07
C LYS A 151 -4.67 -15.73 -4.03
N MET A 152 -5.92 -15.37 -4.36
CA MET A 152 -6.81 -14.67 -3.46
C MET A 152 -7.64 -15.62 -2.61
N GLU A 153 -8.02 -16.77 -3.14
CA GLU A 153 -8.80 -17.77 -2.41
C GLU A 153 -8.09 -18.23 -1.14
N ILE A 154 -8.75 -18.03 0.00
CA ILE A 154 -8.30 -18.55 1.30
C ILE A 154 -8.98 -19.90 1.52
N GLU A 155 -8.21 -20.94 1.84
CA GLU A 155 -8.70 -22.30 2.07
C GLU A 155 -9.29 -22.45 3.50
N ASP A 156 -10.29 -21.63 3.81
CA ASP A 156 -11.03 -21.66 5.06
C ASP A 156 -12.55 -21.78 4.78
N PRO A 157 -13.17 -22.93 5.09
CA PRO A 157 -14.59 -23.15 4.83
C PRO A 157 -15.51 -22.27 5.68
N THR A 158 -15.01 -21.62 6.73
CA THR A 158 -15.80 -20.71 7.57
C THR A 158 -16.03 -19.35 6.90
N ILE A 159 -15.23 -19.00 5.90
CA ILE A 159 -15.35 -17.76 5.17
C ILE A 159 -16.57 -17.78 4.25
N LYS A 160 -17.58 -17.01 4.62
CA LYS A 160 -18.84 -16.90 3.87
C LYS A 160 -18.70 -16.01 2.63
N ASP A 161 -17.81 -15.02 2.68
CA ASP A 161 -17.55 -14.11 1.56
C ASP A 161 -16.85 -14.84 0.41
N LYS A 162 -17.36 -14.70 -0.79
CA LYS A 162 -16.85 -15.34 -2.01
C LYS A 162 -16.07 -14.38 -2.91
N THR A 163 -15.78 -13.17 -2.46
CA THR A 163 -15.07 -12.12 -3.22
C THR A 163 -13.72 -12.62 -3.71
N ALA A 164 -12.91 -13.19 -2.84
CA ALA A 164 -11.58 -13.69 -3.17
C ALA A 164 -11.63 -14.81 -4.24
N ARG A 165 -12.54 -15.77 -4.08
CA ARG A 165 -12.78 -16.85 -5.04
C ARG A 165 -13.23 -16.32 -6.40
N LEU A 166 -14.13 -15.33 -6.38
CA LEU A 166 -14.66 -14.74 -7.61
C LEU A 166 -13.57 -13.98 -8.38
N ILE A 167 -12.74 -13.20 -7.69
CA ILE A 167 -11.60 -12.49 -8.31
C ILE A 167 -10.65 -13.50 -8.98
N ASP A 168 -10.30 -14.57 -8.30
CA ASP A 168 -9.42 -15.61 -8.84
C ASP A 168 -9.93 -16.27 -10.12
N LEU A 169 -11.26 -16.38 -10.28
CA LEU A 169 -11.89 -16.96 -11.45
C LEU A 169 -12.02 -15.98 -12.62
N VAL A 170 -12.25 -14.69 -12.31
CA VAL A 170 -12.69 -13.70 -13.30
C VAL A 170 -11.53 -12.78 -13.72
N SER A 171 -10.71 -12.37 -12.78
CA SER A 171 -9.61 -11.42 -12.97
C SER A 171 -8.42 -11.81 -12.10
N PRO A 172 -7.71 -12.90 -12.43
CA PRO A 172 -6.56 -13.37 -11.66
C PRO A 172 -5.50 -12.27 -11.60
N ILE A 173 -4.90 -12.11 -10.42
CA ILE A 173 -3.88 -11.09 -10.16
C ILE A 173 -2.52 -11.78 -10.03
N GLY A 174 -1.49 -11.19 -10.61
CA GLY A 174 -0.12 -11.67 -10.50
C GLY A 174 0.83 -10.65 -9.88
N LYS A 175 1.99 -11.11 -9.41
CA LYS A 175 3.08 -10.25 -8.94
C LYS A 175 3.55 -9.34 -10.07
N GLY A 176 3.51 -8.02 -9.85
CA GLY A 176 3.78 -7.02 -10.88
C GLY A 176 2.55 -6.49 -11.63
N GLN A 177 1.34 -6.88 -11.21
CA GLN A 177 0.10 -6.46 -11.84
C GLN A 177 -0.19 -4.97 -11.65
N ARG A 178 -0.73 -4.34 -12.71
CA ARG A 178 -1.39 -3.02 -12.66
C ARG A 178 -2.90 -3.23 -12.73
N SER A 179 -3.55 -3.37 -11.58
CA SER A 179 -4.98 -3.69 -11.52
C SER A 179 -5.81 -2.48 -11.13
N LEU A 180 -6.93 -2.28 -11.81
CA LEU A 180 -7.93 -1.28 -11.47
C LEU A 180 -9.18 -1.97 -10.93
N ILE A 181 -9.65 -1.52 -9.77
CA ILE A 181 -10.99 -1.81 -9.27
C ILE A 181 -11.87 -0.63 -9.68
N VAL A 182 -12.63 -0.81 -10.74
CA VAL A 182 -13.48 0.21 -11.33
C VAL A 182 -14.81 0.25 -10.58
N ALA A 183 -15.04 1.30 -9.80
CA ALA A 183 -16.11 1.32 -8.81
C ALA A 183 -17.03 2.54 -8.97
N PRO A 184 -18.31 2.34 -9.30
CA PRO A 184 -19.35 3.33 -9.04
C PRO A 184 -19.51 3.55 -7.52
N PRO A 185 -20.08 4.69 -7.09
CA PRO A 185 -20.36 4.93 -5.67
C PRO A 185 -21.24 3.84 -5.05
N ARG A 186 -20.95 3.46 -3.78
CA ARG A 186 -21.72 2.50 -2.97
C ARG A 186 -21.75 1.06 -3.51
N THR A 187 -20.75 0.63 -4.22
CA THR A 187 -20.64 -0.75 -4.75
C THR A 187 -19.80 -1.69 -3.91
N GLY A 188 -19.30 -1.24 -2.76
CA GLY A 188 -18.52 -2.08 -1.84
C GLY A 188 -17.02 -2.13 -2.12
N LYS A 189 -16.45 -1.07 -2.76
CA LYS A 189 -15.00 -0.99 -3.09
C LYS A 189 -14.09 -1.28 -1.90
N THR A 190 -14.37 -0.69 -0.74
CA THR A 190 -13.56 -0.81 0.48
C THR A 190 -13.56 -2.25 1.01
N VAL A 191 -14.71 -2.93 0.97
CA VAL A 191 -14.83 -4.34 1.37
C VAL A 191 -14.01 -5.24 0.45
N ILE A 192 -14.00 -4.97 -0.85
CA ILE A 192 -13.18 -5.72 -1.82
C ILE A 192 -11.69 -5.53 -1.53
N LEU A 193 -11.24 -4.30 -1.26
CA LEU A 193 -9.84 -4.05 -0.88
C LEU A 193 -9.46 -4.76 0.41
N GLN A 194 -10.32 -4.74 1.43
CA GLN A 194 -10.10 -5.48 2.68
C GLN A 194 -10.00 -6.99 2.45
N ASN A 195 -10.85 -7.56 1.58
CA ASN A 195 -10.77 -8.97 1.22
C ASN A 195 -9.47 -9.30 0.50
N ILE A 196 -9.03 -8.47 -0.45
CA ILE A 196 -7.75 -8.63 -1.14
C ILE A 196 -6.59 -8.56 -0.14
N ALA A 197 -6.59 -7.58 0.77
CA ALA A 197 -5.57 -7.44 1.81
C ALA A 197 -5.48 -8.70 2.68
N LYS A 198 -6.60 -9.20 3.19
CA LYS A 198 -6.67 -10.43 4.00
C LYS A 198 -6.19 -11.66 3.23
N SER A 199 -6.52 -11.74 1.93
CA SER A 199 -6.05 -12.83 1.07
C SER A 199 -4.53 -12.80 0.89
N LEU A 200 -3.97 -11.62 0.68
CA LEU A 200 -2.52 -11.42 0.57
C LEU A 200 -1.80 -11.79 1.88
N GLU A 201 -2.32 -11.35 3.01
CA GLU A 201 -1.75 -11.68 4.33
C GLU A 201 -1.79 -13.17 4.65
N ALA A 202 -2.86 -13.86 4.23
CA ALA A 202 -3.02 -15.29 4.48
C ALA A 202 -2.19 -16.16 3.54
N ASN A 203 -2.16 -15.82 2.24
CA ASN A 203 -1.58 -16.67 1.21
C ASN A 203 -0.17 -16.23 0.78
N HIS A 204 0.18 -14.96 0.99
CA HIS A 204 1.43 -14.35 0.52
C HIS A 204 2.13 -13.53 1.62
N PRO A 205 2.47 -14.15 2.76
CA PRO A 205 3.15 -13.46 3.86
C PRO A 205 4.55 -12.95 3.49
N GLU A 206 5.12 -13.43 2.37
CA GLU A 206 6.38 -12.94 1.82
C GLU A 206 6.25 -11.55 1.19
N CYS A 207 5.04 -11.13 0.80
CA CYS A 207 4.79 -9.85 0.18
C CYS A 207 4.71 -8.73 1.22
N PHE A 208 5.37 -7.61 0.94
CA PHE A 208 5.23 -6.40 1.75
C PHE A 208 3.97 -5.64 1.31
N LEU A 209 2.96 -5.58 2.18
CA LEU A 209 1.68 -4.95 1.88
C LEU A 209 1.65 -3.51 2.39
N ILE A 210 1.40 -2.58 1.48
CA ILE A 210 1.14 -1.15 1.75
C ILE A 210 -0.30 -0.84 1.34
N VAL A 211 -1.09 -0.29 2.25
CA VAL A 211 -2.41 0.26 1.95
C VAL A 211 -2.31 1.78 1.99
N LEU A 212 -2.55 2.42 0.85
CA LEU A 212 -2.47 3.86 0.69
C LEU A 212 -3.87 4.45 0.49
N LEU A 213 -4.34 5.22 1.47
CA LEU A 213 -5.65 5.84 1.49
C LEU A 213 -5.52 7.36 1.25
N ILE A 214 -6.01 7.84 0.11
CA ILE A 214 -5.89 9.25 -0.30
C ILE A 214 -7.26 9.90 -0.37
N ASP A 215 -7.45 10.98 0.41
CA ASP A 215 -8.70 11.76 0.48
C ASP A 215 -9.88 10.89 0.94
N GLU A 216 -9.61 9.88 1.79
CA GLU A 216 -10.63 9.03 2.39
C GLU A 216 -11.05 9.55 3.78
N ARG A 217 -12.15 8.99 4.32
CA ARG A 217 -12.68 9.42 5.61
C ARG A 217 -11.89 8.84 6.77
N PRO A 218 -11.72 9.58 7.88
CA PRO A 218 -11.00 9.08 9.06
C PRO A 218 -11.54 7.76 9.62
N GLU A 219 -12.87 7.56 9.59
CA GLU A 219 -13.49 6.30 10.01
C GLU A 219 -13.13 5.11 9.09
N GLU A 220 -13.02 5.33 7.78
CA GLU A 220 -12.59 4.29 6.82
C GLU A 220 -11.10 3.96 7.00
N VAL A 221 -10.28 4.96 7.32
CA VAL A 221 -8.86 4.76 7.68
C VAL A 221 -8.73 3.89 8.92
N THR A 222 -9.48 4.21 9.97
CA THR A 222 -9.46 3.45 11.24
C THR A 222 -9.94 2.01 11.03
N ASP A 223 -10.98 1.80 10.23
CA ASP A 223 -11.48 0.47 9.90
C ASP A 223 -10.45 -0.37 9.14
N MET A 224 -9.77 0.24 8.17
CA MET A 224 -8.68 -0.42 7.43
C MET A 224 -7.52 -0.78 8.35
N GLN A 225 -7.06 0.14 9.21
CA GLN A 225 -5.99 -0.11 10.17
C GLN A 225 -6.29 -1.25 11.15
N ARG A 226 -7.57 -1.45 11.49
CA ARG A 226 -8.00 -2.55 12.36
C ARG A 226 -8.16 -3.88 11.62
N SER A 227 -8.42 -3.82 10.32
CA SER A 227 -8.75 -4.98 9.50
C SER A 227 -7.53 -5.61 8.82
N VAL A 228 -6.43 -4.86 8.66
CA VAL A 228 -5.25 -5.24 7.88
C VAL A 228 -4.01 -5.14 8.74
N LYS A 229 -3.12 -6.15 8.64
CA LYS A 229 -1.81 -6.17 9.33
C LYS A 229 -0.72 -5.44 8.55
N GLY A 230 -0.93 -5.21 7.24
CA GLY A 230 -0.02 -4.46 6.40
C GLY A 230 0.13 -3.00 6.85
N GLU A 231 1.10 -2.30 6.29
CA GLU A 231 1.34 -0.90 6.59
C GLU A 231 0.23 -0.02 5.98
N VAL A 232 -0.54 0.67 6.82
CA VAL A 232 -1.61 1.58 6.37
C VAL A 232 -1.13 3.01 6.47
N ILE A 233 -1.02 3.67 5.32
CA ILE A 233 -0.61 5.07 5.15
C ILE A 233 -1.83 5.83 4.66
N SER A 234 -2.10 6.99 5.23
CA SER A 234 -3.29 7.76 4.87
C SER A 234 -3.05 9.26 4.83
N SER A 235 -3.86 9.92 4.01
CA SER A 235 -4.08 11.35 4.06
C SER A 235 -5.58 11.59 3.86
N THR A 236 -6.25 12.05 4.91
CA THR A 236 -7.71 12.16 4.98
C THR A 236 -8.25 13.39 4.25
N PHE A 237 -9.55 13.42 3.98
CA PHE A 237 -10.20 14.42 3.12
C PHE A 237 -10.11 15.86 3.67
N ASP A 238 -9.86 16.03 4.94
CA ASP A 238 -9.67 17.33 5.62
C ASP A 238 -8.25 17.89 5.46
N GLU A 239 -7.32 17.11 4.88
CA GLU A 239 -5.96 17.52 4.63
C GLU A 239 -5.79 18.17 3.25
N PRO A 240 -4.80 19.06 3.07
CA PRO A 240 -4.58 19.73 1.79
C PRO A 240 -4.02 18.77 0.72
N ALA A 241 -4.30 19.06 -0.56
CA ALA A 241 -3.85 18.25 -1.71
C ALA A 241 -2.32 18.05 -1.75
N THR A 242 -1.53 19.01 -1.29
CA THR A 242 -0.07 18.89 -1.16
C THR A 242 0.35 17.75 -0.28
N ARG A 243 -0.43 17.47 0.79
CA ARG A 243 -0.19 16.37 1.72
C ARG A 243 -0.51 15.02 1.07
N HIS A 244 -1.61 14.92 0.32
CA HIS A 244 -1.95 13.73 -0.47
C HIS A 244 -0.83 13.34 -1.44
N VAL A 245 -0.27 14.35 -2.13
CA VAL A 245 0.85 14.14 -3.05
C VAL A 245 2.10 13.67 -2.30
N ALA A 246 2.51 14.37 -1.24
CA ALA A 246 3.72 14.05 -0.48
C ALA A 246 3.69 12.62 0.09
N VAL A 247 2.57 12.21 0.69
CA VAL A 247 2.38 10.87 1.24
C VAL A 247 2.46 9.80 0.15
N SER A 248 1.82 10.04 -1.00
CA SER A 248 1.85 9.10 -2.12
C SER A 248 3.24 8.94 -2.72
N GLU A 249 4.01 10.02 -2.82
CA GLU A 249 5.39 9.99 -3.32
C GLU A 249 6.30 9.24 -2.39
N MET A 250 6.14 9.42 -1.08
CA MET A 250 6.93 8.68 -0.09
C MET A 250 6.62 7.19 -0.13
N ALA A 251 5.34 6.82 -0.26
CA ALA A 251 4.90 5.43 -0.35
C ALA A 251 5.48 4.72 -1.59
N ILE A 252 5.44 5.35 -2.77
CA ILE A 252 5.97 4.74 -3.99
C ILE A 252 7.50 4.65 -3.98
N GLU A 253 8.20 5.63 -3.44
CA GLU A 253 9.66 5.58 -3.33
C GLU A 253 10.09 4.47 -2.35
N LYS A 254 9.39 4.30 -1.21
CA LYS A 254 9.60 3.16 -0.31
C LYS A 254 9.41 1.83 -1.03
N ALA A 255 8.31 1.68 -1.74
CA ALA A 255 8.03 0.46 -2.49
C ALA A 255 9.14 0.13 -3.50
N LYS A 256 9.60 1.12 -4.27
CA LYS A 256 10.72 0.94 -5.21
C LYS A 256 12.01 0.52 -4.51
N ARG A 257 12.33 1.11 -3.36
CA ARG A 257 13.54 0.73 -2.58
C ARG A 257 13.47 -0.73 -2.12
N LEU A 258 12.31 -1.17 -1.62
CA LEU A 258 12.12 -2.56 -1.22
C LEU A 258 12.26 -3.53 -2.41
N VAL A 259 11.74 -3.17 -3.58
CA VAL A 259 11.88 -3.98 -4.81
C VAL A 259 13.34 -4.06 -5.28
N GLU A 260 14.13 -2.98 -5.17
CA GLU A 260 15.58 -2.99 -5.46
C GLU A 260 16.34 -4.00 -4.58
N HIS A 261 15.76 -4.39 -3.44
CA HIS A 261 16.27 -5.43 -2.54
C HIS A 261 15.62 -6.80 -2.77
N GLY A 262 14.99 -7.02 -3.93
CA GLY A 262 14.40 -8.30 -4.31
C GLY A 262 13.09 -8.63 -3.57
N ARG A 263 12.43 -7.65 -2.94
CA ARG A 263 11.17 -7.86 -2.23
C ARG A 263 9.98 -7.77 -3.17
N ASP A 264 8.96 -8.58 -2.90
CA ASP A 264 7.66 -8.45 -3.54
C ASP A 264 6.82 -7.45 -2.74
N VAL A 265 6.39 -6.36 -3.40
CA VAL A 265 5.61 -5.30 -2.75
C VAL A 265 4.24 -5.20 -3.42
N VAL A 266 3.19 -5.09 -2.62
CA VAL A 266 1.83 -4.85 -3.09
C VAL A 266 1.32 -3.55 -2.50
N ILE A 267 0.91 -2.61 -3.35
CA ILE A 267 0.24 -1.37 -2.95
C ILE A 267 -1.26 -1.50 -3.26
N LEU A 268 -2.11 -1.37 -2.24
CA LEU A 268 -3.54 -1.18 -2.39
C LEU A 268 -3.82 0.32 -2.28
N LEU A 269 -4.28 0.96 -3.37
CA LEU A 269 -4.52 2.41 -3.41
C LEU A 269 -6.02 2.73 -3.47
N ASP A 270 -6.54 3.41 -2.48
CA ASP A 270 -7.88 3.98 -2.49
C ASP A 270 -7.82 5.52 -2.33
N SER A 271 -7.99 6.33 -3.38
CA SER A 271 -8.23 5.95 -4.77
C SER A 271 -7.28 6.71 -5.73
N ILE A 272 -7.02 6.11 -6.88
CA ILE A 272 -6.20 6.76 -7.94
C ILE A 272 -6.92 7.98 -8.53
N THR A 273 -8.24 8.01 -8.53
CA THR A 273 -9.03 9.16 -8.97
C THR A 273 -8.78 10.37 -8.09
N ARG A 274 -8.79 10.18 -6.78
CA ARG A 274 -8.54 11.26 -5.82
C ARG A 274 -7.08 11.69 -5.83
N LEU A 275 -6.15 10.75 -6.00
CA LEU A 275 -4.75 11.06 -6.22
C LEU A 275 -4.56 11.91 -7.48
N GLY A 276 -5.21 11.58 -8.59
CA GLY A 276 -5.20 12.37 -9.81
C GLY A 276 -5.73 13.79 -9.60
N ARG A 277 -6.81 13.96 -8.83
CA ARG A 277 -7.35 15.27 -8.45
C ARG A 277 -6.34 16.08 -7.60
N ALA A 278 -5.70 15.45 -6.64
CA ALA A 278 -4.69 16.10 -5.80
C ALA A 278 -3.53 16.62 -6.62
N PHE A 279 -3.00 15.83 -7.55
CA PHE A 279 -1.96 16.26 -8.47
C PHE A 279 -2.43 17.41 -9.38
N ASN A 280 -3.68 17.36 -9.86
CA ASN A 280 -4.23 18.45 -10.67
C ASN A 280 -4.31 19.79 -9.90
N THR A 281 -4.50 19.73 -8.59
CA THR A 281 -4.52 20.93 -7.74
C THR A 281 -3.13 21.47 -7.46
N VAL A 282 -2.13 20.58 -7.32
CA VAL A 282 -0.77 20.94 -6.86
C VAL A 282 0.17 21.31 -8.01
N VAL A 283 -0.04 20.72 -9.19
CA VAL A 283 0.83 20.98 -10.35
C VAL A 283 0.70 22.43 -10.81
N PRO A 284 1.82 23.15 -11.05
CA PRO A 284 1.78 24.47 -11.66
C PRO A 284 1.03 24.45 -12.99
N SER A 285 0.15 25.41 -13.21
CA SER A 285 -0.65 25.48 -14.44
C SER A 285 0.23 25.53 -15.68
N SER A 286 0.00 24.60 -16.60
CA SER A 286 0.67 24.57 -17.91
C SER A 286 0.10 25.59 -18.90
N GLY A 287 -1.04 26.24 -18.57
CA GLY A 287 -1.83 27.07 -19.46
C GLY A 287 -2.65 26.25 -20.46
N LYS A 288 -2.56 24.94 -20.48
CA LYS A 288 -3.35 24.02 -21.33
C LYS A 288 -4.22 23.13 -20.47
N VAL A 289 -5.51 23.34 -20.55
CA VAL A 289 -6.52 22.56 -19.80
C VAL A 289 -7.23 21.61 -20.75
N LEU A 290 -7.23 20.34 -20.41
CA LEU A 290 -7.96 19.28 -21.12
C LEU A 290 -9.45 19.31 -20.72
N THR A 291 -10.25 18.53 -21.44
CA THR A 291 -11.66 18.28 -21.08
C THR A 291 -11.78 17.88 -19.62
N GLY A 292 -12.80 18.37 -18.93
CA GLY A 292 -13.01 18.09 -17.50
C GLY A 292 -12.17 18.93 -16.53
N GLY A 293 -11.40 19.92 -17.00
CA GLY A 293 -10.63 20.82 -16.13
C GLY A 293 -9.30 20.22 -15.65
N VAL A 294 -8.77 19.23 -16.35
CA VAL A 294 -7.49 18.59 -16.03
C VAL A 294 -6.35 19.34 -16.74
N ASP A 295 -5.33 19.80 -15.99
CA ASP A 295 -4.12 20.36 -16.60
C ASP A 295 -3.38 19.28 -17.39
N ALA A 296 -2.82 19.67 -18.54
CA ALA A 296 -2.14 18.74 -19.45
C ALA A 296 -0.99 17.96 -18.81
N ASN A 297 -0.34 18.52 -17.78
CA ASN A 297 0.78 17.91 -17.06
C ASN A 297 0.35 17.18 -15.77
N ALA A 298 -0.89 17.37 -15.31
CA ALA A 298 -1.34 16.90 -13.98
C ALA A 298 -1.24 15.39 -13.80
N LEU A 299 -1.55 14.61 -14.83
CA LEU A 299 -1.61 13.15 -14.74
C LEU A 299 -0.28 12.43 -15.03
N GLN A 300 0.80 13.16 -15.39
CA GLN A 300 2.09 12.52 -15.67
C GLN A 300 2.67 11.79 -14.45
N ARG A 301 2.69 12.44 -13.29
CA ARG A 301 3.23 11.85 -12.03
C ARG A 301 2.36 10.69 -11.54
N PRO A 302 1.02 10.82 -11.42
CA PRO A 302 0.14 9.69 -11.10
C PRO A 302 0.26 8.51 -12.08
N LYS A 303 0.42 8.78 -13.38
CA LYS A 303 0.67 7.72 -14.37
C LYS A 303 2.01 7.00 -14.13
N ARG A 304 3.06 7.74 -13.78
CA ARG A 304 4.35 7.15 -13.39
C ARG A 304 4.21 6.32 -12.11
N PHE A 305 3.42 6.79 -11.15
CA PHE A 305 3.11 6.03 -9.94
C PHE A 305 2.49 4.67 -10.31
N PHE A 306 1.37 4.66 -11.01
CA PHE A 306 0.66 3.44 -11.38
C PHE A 306 1.47 2.58 -12.38
N GLY A 307 2.15 3.22 -13.32
CA GLY A 307 3.01 2.58 -14.31
C GLY A 307 4.30 1.98 -13.74
N ALA A 308 4.65 2.29 -12.49
CA ALA A 308 5.80 1.67 -11.81
C ALA A 308 5.55 0.19 -11.52
N ALA A 309 4.30 -0.26 -11.41
CA ALA A 309 3.98 -1.66 -11.17
C ALA A 309 4.50 -2.55 -12.30
N ARG A 310 5.35 -3.53 -11.94
CA ARG A 310 6.00 -4.48 -12.83
C ARG A 310 6.53 -5.69 -12.08
N ASN A 311 6.58 -6.82 -12.74
CA ASN A 311 7.41 -7.95 -12.35
C ASN A 311 8.83 -7.72 -12.86
N ILE A 312 9.85 -8.25 -12.20
CA ILE A 312 11.26 -7.93 -12.48
C ILE A 312 12.06 -9.20 -12.66
N GLU A 313 12.89 -9.24 -13.73
CA GLU A 313 13.71 -10.41 -14.08
C GLU A 313 14.76 -10.69 -13.01
N GLU A 314 15.38 -9.65 -12.47
CA GLU A 314 16.44 -9.74 -11.45
C GLU A 314 15.89 -10.15 -10.06
N GLY A 315 14.58 -10.19 -9.90
CA GLY A 315 13.86 -10.55 -8.68
C GLY A 315 13.13 -9.39 -8.03
N GLY A 316 12.12 -9.75 -7.23
CA GLY A 316 11.18 -8.80 -6.67
C GLY A 316 10.09 -8.38 -7.65
N SER A 317 9.06 -7.74 -7.14
CA SER A 317 7.96 -7.21 -7.93
C SER A 317 7.28 -6.04 -7.25
N LEU A 318 6.69 -5.14 -8.04
CA LEU A 318 5.78 -4.11 -7.56
C LEU A 318 4.41 -4.34 -8.17
N THR A 319 3.44 -4.68 -7.35
CA THR A 319 2.02 -4.83 -7.73
C THR A 319 1.26 -3.61 -7.23
N ILE A 320 0.42 -3.00 -8.06
CA ILE A 320 -0.46 -1.91 -7.64
C ILE A 320 -1.89 -2.26 -8.01
N ILE A 321 -2.76 -2.32 -6.99
CA ILE A 321 -4.20 -2.52 -7.12
C ILE A 321 -4.86 -1.23 -6.66
N ALA A 322 -5.42 -0.47 -7.61
CA ALA A 322 -5.96 0.85 -7.33
C ALA A 322 -7.47 0.91 -7.61
N THR A 323 -8.21 1.58 -6.74
CA THR A 323 -9.62 1.89 -7.03
C THR A 323 -9.72 3.10 -7.95
N ALA A 324 -10.55 3.00 -8.97
CA ALA A 324 -10.90 4.09 -9.86
C ALA A 324 -12.40 4.38 -9.75
N LEU A 325 -12.73 5.63 -9.44
CA LEU A 325 -14.12 6.05 -9.25
C LEU A 325 -14.74 6.44 -10.60
N ILE A 326 -15.90 5.87 -10.90
CA ILE A 326 -16.70 6.17 -12.09
C ILE A 326 -18.12 6.56 -11.68
N GLU A 327 -18.89 7.11 -12.63
CA GLU A 327 -20.30 7.52 -12.39
C GLU A 327 -20.47 8.50 -11.21
N THR A 328 -19.47 9.34 -10.97
CA THR A 328 -19.49 10.35 -9.90
C THR A 328 -20.22 11.63 -10.31
N GLY A 329 -20.57 11.77 -11.59
CA GLY A 329 -21.09 13.00 -12.19
C GLY A 329 -20.01 14.04 -12.50
N SER A 330 -18.73 13.73 -12.26
CA SER A 330 -17.59 14.61 -12.54
C SER A 330 -16.90 14.22 -13.86
N ARG A 331 -16.89 15.16 -14.82
CA ARG A 331 -16.11 14.96 -16.07
C ARG A 331 -14.61 14.81 -15.83
N MET A 332 -14.10 15.42 -14.77
CA MET A 332 -12.70 15.24 -14.38
C MET A 332 -12.40 13.78 -14.07
N ASP A 333 -13.27 13.10 -13.32
CA ASP A 333 -13.10 11.69 -12.94
C ASP A 333 -13.15 10.78 -14.16
N GLU A 334 -14.02 11.09 -15.13
CA GLU A 334 -14.09 10.35 -16.40
C GLU A 334 -12.76 10.45 -17.17
N VAL A 335 -12.19 11.66 -17.28
CA VAL A 335 -10.89 11.86 -17.92
C VAL A 335 -9.79 11.11 -17.18
N ILE A 336 -9.73 11.22 -15.85
CA ILE A 336 -8.76 10.52 -15.02
C ILE A 336 -8.89 9.01 -15.24
N PHE A 337 -10.10 8.46 -15.20
CA PHE A 337 -10.35 7.03 -15.41
C PHE A 337 -9.84 6.55 -16.78
N GLU A 338 -10.21 7.24 -17.87
CA GLU A 338 -9.78 6.86 -19.23
C GLU A 338 -8.25 6.88 -19.38
N GLU A 339 -7.57 7.83 -18.74
CA GLU A 339 -6.12 7.94 -18.76
C GLU A 339 -5.42 6.76 -18.02
N PHE A 340 -6.03 6.25 -16.95
CA PHE A 340 -5.49 5.10 -16.21
C PHE A 340 -5.90 3.75 -16.79
N LYS A 341 -7.09 3.65 -17.38
CA LYS A 341 -7.57 2.43 -18.05
C LYS A 341 -6.60 1.96 -19.13
N GLY A 342 -6.03 2.89 -19.89
CA GLY A 342 -4.99 2.59 -20.89
C GLY A 342 -3.66 2.08 -20.29
N THR A 343 -3.39 2.36 -19.02
CA THR A 343 -2.15 1.97 -18.32
C THR A 343 -2.28 0.63 -17.61
N GLY A 344 -3.48 0.27 -17.17
CA GLY A 344 -3.79 -0.97 -16.47
C GLY A 344 -3.69 -2.22 -17.36
N ASN A 345 -3.43 -3.37 -16.76
CA ASN A 345 -3.43 -4.67 -17.42
C ASN A 345 -4.36 -5.71 -16.74
N SER A 346 -5.15 -5.28 -15.75
CA SER A 346 -6.19 -6.05 -15.09
C SER A 346 -7.28 -5.10 -14.59
N GLU A 347 -8.53 -5.51 -14.72
CA GLU A 347 -9.69 -4.74 -14.28
C GLU A 347 -10.67 -5.65 -13.53
N VAL A 348 -11.09 -5.18 -12.35
CA VAL A 348 -12.24 -5.71 -11.59
C VAL A 348 -13.31 -4.64 -11.62
N VAL A 349 -14.33 -4.83 -12.45
CA VAL A 349 -15.38 -3.83 -12.66
C VAL A 349 -16.56 -4.12 -11.73
N LEU A 350 -16.98 -3.12 -10.95
CA LEU A 350 -18.16 -3.21 -10.10
C LEU A 350 -19.36 -2.62 -10.81
N ASP A 351 -20.53 -3.23 -10.60
CA ASP A 351 -21.78 -2.80 -11.19
C ASP A 351 -22.77 -2.29 -10.13
N ARG A 352 -23.28 -1.07 -10.37
CA ARG A 352 -24.21 -0.43 -9.45
C ARG A 352 -25.57 -1.15 -9.39
N LYS A 353 -26.06 -1.70 -10.52
CA LYS A 353 -27.37 -2.39 -10.56
C LYS A 353 -27.33 -3.68 -9.74
N VAL A 354 -26.20 -4.37 -9.71
CA VAL A 354 -25.96 -5.54 -8.86
C VAL A 354 -25.98 -5.14 -7.38
N ALA A 355 -25.27 -4.07 -7.04
CA ALA A 355 -25.22 -3.55 -5.67
C ALA A 355 -26.60 -3.04 -5.18
N ASP A 356 -27.39 -2.38 -6.04
CA ASP A 356 -28.74 -1.90 -5.72
C ASP A 356 -29.69 -3.06 -5.39
N LYS A 357 -29.48 -4.25 -6.01
CA LYS A 357 -30.17 -5.50 -5.66
C LYS A 357 -29.63 -6.20 -4.41
N ARG A 358 -28.63 -5.61 -3.72
CA ARG A 358 -27.97 -6.19 -2.53
C ARG A 358 -27.25 -7.51 -2.80
N VAL A 359 -26.81 -7.73 -4.04
CA VAL A 359 -25.96 -8.86 -4.41
C VAL A 359 -24.50 -8.43 -4.26
N PHE A 360 -23.75 -9.14 -3.40
CA PHE A 360 -22.34 -8.84 -3.14
C PHE A 360 -21.47 -10.12 -3.18
N PRO A 361 -20.24 -10.01 -3.71
CA PRO A 361 -19.60 -8.82 -4.31
C PRO A 361 -20.27 -8.41 -5.62
N ALA A 362 -20.43 -7.09 -5.82
CA ALA A 362 -21.12 -6.54 -6.98
C ALA A 362 -20.21 -6.46 -8.22
N ILE A 363 -19.50 -7.54 -8.54
CA ILE A 363 -18.51 -7.60 -9.63
C ILE A 363 -19.23 -7.92 -10.95
N ASP A 364 -19.02 -7.09 -11.97
CA ASP A 364 -19.42 -7.41 -13.35
C ASP A 364 -18.43 -8.43 -13.95
N ILE A 365 -18.83 -9.67 -13.97
CA ILE A 365 -18.01 -10.79 -14.41
C ILE A 365 -17.62 -10.67 -15.89
N LEU A 366 -18.50 -10.10 -16.71
CA LEU A 366 -18.30 -10.03 -18.15
C LEU A 366 -17.33 -8.91 -18.56
N LYS A 367 -17.25 -7.83 -17.76
CA LYS A 367 -16.36 -6.71 -18.01
C LYS A 367 -15.03 -6.82 -17.29
N SER A 368 -14.94 -7.68 -16.28
CA SER A 368 -13.71 -7.90 -15.53
C SER A 368 -12.78 -8.86 -16.24
N GLY A 369 -11.47 -8.70 -16.05
CA GLY A 369 -10.49 -9.61 -16.64
C GLY A 369 -9.05 -9.14 -16.51
N THR A 370 -8.12 -10.04 -16.82
CA THR A 370 -6.67 -9.80 -16.77
C THR A 370 -6.06 -10.09 -18.13
N ARG A 371 -5.20 -9.17 -18.60
CA ARG A 371 -4.41 -9.39 -19.82
C ARG A 371 -3.32 -10.40 -19.53
N LYS A 372 -3.07 -11.31 -20.50
CA LYS A 372 -2.08 -12.38 -20.36
C LYS A 372 -2.36 -13.32 -19.18
N GLU A 373 -3.66 -13.58 -18.88
CA GLU A 373 -4.06 -14.50 -17.82
C GLU A 373 -3.51 -15.93 -18.02
N GLU A 374 -3.18 -16.29 -19.24
CA GLU A 374 -2.53 -17.55 -19.57
C GLU A 374 -1.15 -17.75 -18.91
N LEU A 375 -0.52 -16.66 -18.43
CA LEU A 375 0.74 -16.74 -17.67
C LEU A 375 0.49 -17.00 -16.17
N LEU A 376 -0.73 -16.79 -15.70
CA LEU A 376 -1.10 -16.84 -14.28
C LEU A 376 -1.94 -18.05 -13.90
N VAL A 377 -2.62 -18.64 -14.86
CA VAL A 377 -3.60 -19.72 -14.65
C VAL A 377 -3.12 -20.99 -15.36
N ASP A 378 -3.23 -22.13 -14.67
CA ASP A 378 -2.93 -23.42 -15.26
C ASP A 378 -3.75 -23.64 -16.55
N PRO A 379 -3.18 -24.21 -17.62
CA PRO A 379 -3.89 -24.42 -18.88
C PRO A 379 -5.22 -25.18 -18.75
N THR A 380 -5.31 -26.13 -17.82
CA THR A 380 -6.53 -26.91 -17.58
C THR A 380 -7.63 -26.02 -16.97
N ASP A 381 -7.29 -25.22 -15.95
CA ASP A 381 -8.22 -24.31 -15.31
C ASP A 381 -8.59 -23.14 -16.23
N LEU A 382 -7.66 -22.68 -17.05
CA LEU A 382 -7.92 -21.66 -18.07
C LEU A 382 -8.96 -22.15 -19.10
N ALA A 383 -8.85 -23.39 -19.56
CA ALA A 383 -9.84 -23.98 -20.46
C ALA A 383 -11.24 -24.03 -19.82
N LYS A 384 -11.33 -24.42 -18.52
CA LYS A 384 -12.58 -24.41 -17.75
C LYS A 384 -13.13 -22.99 -17.58
N THR A 385 -12.26 -22.00 -17.33
CA THR A 385 -12.63 -20.59 -17.24
C THR A 385 -13.24 -20.07 -18.56
N PHE A 386 -12.70 -20.46 -19.70
CA PHE A 386 -13.28 -20.10 -20.99
C PHE A 386 -14.66 -20.73 -21.22
N VAL A 387 -14.86 -21.97 -20.79
CA VAL A 387 -16.19 -22.60 -20.81
C VAL A 387 -17.15 -21.86 -19.91
N LEU A 388 -16.73 -21.52 -18.69
CA LEU A 388 -17.53 -20.73 -17.74
C LEU A 388 -17.95 -19.37 -18.34
N ARG A 389 -17.02 -18.62 -18.90
CA ARG A 389 -17.31 -17.34 -19.56
C ARG A 389 -18.33 -17.50 -20.71
N ARG A 390 -18.24 -18.58 -21.49
CA ARG A 390 -19.16 -18.88 -22.56
C ARG A 390 -20.58 -19.15 -22.05
N ILE A 391 -20.71 -19.81 -20.89
CA ILE A 391 -21.99 -20.06 -20.22
C ILE A 391 -22.58 -18.75 -19.68
N LEU A 392 -21.76 -17.88 -19.10
CA LEU A 392 -22.19 -16.63 -18.47
C LEU A 392 -22.48 -15.52 -19.49
N ASN A 393 -21.84 -15.53 -20.66
CA ASN A 393 -21.92 -14.46 -21.66
C ASN A 393 -23.34 -14.12 -22.15
N PRO A 394 -24.27 -15.10 -22.38
CA PRO A 394 -25.65 -14.80 -22.76
C PRO A 394 -26.52 -14.29 -21.60
N MET A 395 -26.03 -14.34 -20.35
CA MET A 395 -26.76 -13.88 -19.17
C MET A 395 -26.61 -12.37 -18.98
N GLY A 396 -27.61 -11.73 -18.36
CA GLY A 396 -27.45 -10.36 -17.89
C GLY A 396 -26.45 -10.28 -16.73
N THR A 397 -25.83 -9.11 -16.53
CA THR A 397 -24.78 -8.93 -15.49
C THR A 397 -25.21 -9.46 -14.11
N THR A 398 -26.42 -9.11 -13.65
CA THR A 398 -26.91 -9.56 -12.34
C THR A 398 -27.11 -11.08 -12.29
N ASP A 399 -27.74 -11.65 -13.33
CA ASP A 399 -28.05 -13.08 -13.38
C ASP A 399 -26.76 -13.92 -13.43
N ALA A 400 -25.74 -13.45 -14.16
CA ALA A 400 -24.42 -14.06 -14.21
C ALA A 400 -23.75 -14.12 -12.83
N VAL A 401 -23.78 -12.99 -12.08
CA VAL A 401 -23.22 -12.92 -10.73
C VAL A 401 -23.98 -13.81 -9.76
N GLU A 402 -25.32 -13.75 -9.74
CA GLU A 402 -26.14 -14.59 -8.88
C GLU A 402 -25.95 -16.09 -9.17
N PHE A 403 -25.92 -16.46 -10.44
CA PHE A 403 -25.64 -17.83 -10.86
C PHE A 403 -24.27 -18.32 -10.34
N LEU A 404 -23.22 -17.55 -10.60
CA LEU A 404 -21.87 -17.96 -10.18
C LEU A 404 -21.74 -18.00 -8.65
N LEU A 405 -22.25 -17.00 -7.94
CA LEU A 405 -22.26 -17.00 -6.47
C LEU A 405 -23.03 -18.19 -5.88
N GLY A 406 -24.17 -18.57 -6.51
CA GLY A 406 -24.91 -19.77 -6.13
C GLY A 406 -24.05 -21.04 -6.23
N LYS A 407 -23.31 -21.20 -7.32
CA LYS A 407 -22.38 -22.32 -7.52
C LYS A 407 -21.21 -22.29 -6.54
N LEU A 408 -20.61 -21.11 -6.30
CA LEU A 408 -19.50 -20.96 -5.35
C LEU A 408 -19.92 -21.22 -3.89
N LYS A 409 -21.17 -20.94 -3.52
CA LYS A 409 -21.72 -21.28 -2.19
C LYS A 409 -21.87 -22.78 -2.00
N ALA A 410 -22.13 -23.54 -3.07
CA ALA A 410 -22.29 -24.99 -3.03
C ALA A 410 -20.96 -25.75 -2.99
N THR A 411 -19.82 -25.08 -3.20
CA THR A 411 -18.48 -25.67 -3.26
C THR A 411 -17.53 -25.01 -2.24
N LYS A 412 -16.56 -25.79 -1.74
CA LYS A 412 -15.59 -25.31 -0.73
C LYS A 412 -14.45 -24.52 -1.37
N SER A 413 -14.02 -24.90 -2.58
CA SER A 413 -12.89 -24.31 -3.28
C SER A 413 -13.19 -24.07 -4.76
N ASN A 414 -12.34 -23.29 -5.45
CA ASN A 414 -12.40 -23.10 -6.89
C ASN A 414 -12.03 -24.39 -7.65
N SER A 415 -11.15 -25.23 -7.10
CA SER A 415 -10.85 -26.54 -7.64
C SER A 415 -12.09 -27.44 -7.64
N GLU A 416 -12.78 -27.57 -6.50
CA GLU A 416 -14.03 -28.33 -6.39
C GLU A 416 -15.13 -27.78 -7.33
N PHE A 417 -15.20 -26.45 -7.45
CA PHE A 417 -16.12 -25.83 -8.41
C PHE A 417 -15.81 -26.25 -9.86
N PHE A 418 -14.55 -26.20 -10.28
CA PHE A 418 -14.15 -26.62 -11.60
C PHE A 418 -14.37 -28.12 -11.84
N ASP A 419 -14.20 -28.97 -10.84
CA ASP A 419 -14.48 -30.40 -10.95
C ASP A 419 -15.98 -30.68 -11.11
N SER A 420 -16.83 -29.88 -10.45
CA SER A 420 -18.29 -29.96 -10.60
C SER A 420 -18.81 -29.53 -11.97
N MET A 421 -18.00 -28.83 -12.77
CA MET A 421 -18.37 -28.45 -14.14
C MET A 421 -18.24 -29.62 -15.15
N ASN A 422 -17.54 -30.69 -14.77
CA ASN A 422 -17.34 -31.89 -15.62
C ASN A 422 -18.43 -32.95 -15.39
N THR A 423 -19.33 -32.70 -14.42
CA THR A 423 -20.49 -33.54 -14.10
C THR A 423 -21.77 -32.88 -14.59
#